data_02c4d4407e47f44b6805009200752e64
#
_entry.id   02c4d4407e47f44b6805009200752e64
#
_cell.length_a   1.000
_cell.length_b   1.000
_cell.length_c   1.000
_cell.angle_alpha   90.00
_cell.angle_beta   90.00
_cell.angle_gamma   90.00
#
_symmetry.space_group_name_H-M   'P 1'
#
loop_
_entity.id
_entity.type
_entity.pdbx_description
1 polymer ?
#
loop_
_entity_poly.entity_id
_entity_poly.type
_entity_poly.pdbx_seq_one_letter_code
_entity_poly.pdbx_strand_id
1 'polypeptide(L)'
;MASWVQDILLWFFPVIISVSWHEVSHAYVASLRGDKTAKDSGRLKWNPFYHLDGVGSILIPLTMIMLNSGIVYGWGRPLPINVNILKKPIIDRALVAISGLGMTILLAFAFTLLGKLGEYANHAQINQLGFIITEIANNGVNINIVIFMVNLIPIPPLDTGRLVESFMNKRQRYFISFVEPFALIFVVALLFLSNTKNQIVPAHQYLTKLVSHTTDYSIDAVKYRSNRLWQKSLKGLGLQ
;
A
#
# COMPACT_ATOMS: atom_id res chain seq x y z
N MET A 1 -5.24 -24.82 10.37
CA MET A 1 -4.37 -23.67 10.65
C MET A 1 -5.20 -22.61 11.37
N ALA A 2 -4.63 -21.90 12.35
CA ALA A 2 -5.34 -20.79 12.97
C ALA A 2 -5.68 -19.73 11.91
N SER A 3 -6.85 -19.09 11.97
CA SER A 3 -7.34 -18.14 10.97
C SER A 3 -6.36 -16.99 10.70
N TRP A 4 -5.71 -16.49 11.75
CA TRP A 4 -4.72 -15.40 11.66
C TRP A 4 -3.46 -15.75 10.84
N VAL A 5 -3.02 -17.03 10.82
CA VAL A 5 -1.88 -17.47 10.00
C VAL A 5 -2.21 -17.35 8.53
N GLN A 6 -3.42 -17.71 8.17
CA GLN A 6 -3.89 -17.63 6.79
C GLN A 6 -4.04 -16.17 6.33
N ASP A 7 -4.60 -15.32 7.20
CA ASP A 7 -4.70 -13.88 6.91
C ASP A 7 -3.32 -13.27 6.68
N ILE A 8 -2.31 -13.61 7.50
CA ILE A 8 -0.94 -13.17 7.30
C ILE A 8 -0.41 -13.59 5.92
N LEU A 9 -0.60 -14.86 5.53
CA LEU A 9 -0.12 -15.35 4.25
C LEU A 9 -0.79 -14.64 3.05
N LEU A 10 -2.09 -14.37 3.15
CA LEU A 10 -2.86 -13.68 2.11
C LEU A 10 -2.51 -12.18 2.01
N TRP A 11 -2.07 -11.56 3.11
CA TRP A 11 -1.60 -10.17 3.12
C TRP A 11 -0.13 -10.00 2.75
N PHE A 12 0.69 -11.04 2.94
CA PHE A 12 2.14 -10.97 2.79
C PHE A 12 2.57 -10.48 1.39
N PHE A 13 2.06 -11.10 0.34
CA PHE A 13 2.40 -10.73 -1.03
C PHE A 13 1.92 -9.31 -1.40
N PRO A 14 0.65 -8.94 -1.17
CA PRO A 14 0.19 -7.57 -1.44
C PRO A 14 0.98 -6.50 -0.70
N VAL A 15 1.27 -6.70 0.59
CA VAL A 15 2.05 -5.73 1.38
C VAL A 15 3.43 -5.52 0.78
N ILE A 16 4.16 -6.61 0.55
CA ILE A 16 5.54 -6.55 0.03
C ILE A 16 5.60 -5.84 -1.32
N ILE A 17 4.73 -6.21 -2.25
CA ILE A 17 4.71 -5.61 -3.59
C ILE A 17 4.34 -4.13 -3.50
N SER A 18 3.29 -3.79 -2.76
CA SER A 18 2.77 -2.42 -2.71
C SER A 18 3.77 -1.45 -2.09
N VAL A 19 4.32 -1.76 -0.91
CA VAL A 19 5.27 -0.86 -0.24
C VAL A 19 6.59 -0.74 -1.01
N SER A 20 7.05 -1.82 -1.62
CA SER A 20 8.32 -1.81 -2.34
C SER A 20 8.25 -1.06 -3.66
N TRP A 21 7.22 -1.30 -4.46
CA TRP A 21 7.12 -0.66 -5.77
C TRP A 21 6.69 0.80 -5.67
N HIS A 22 5.98 1.17 -4.62
CA HIS A 22 5.77 2.57 -4.26
C HIS A 22 7.12 3.30 -4.12
N GLU A 23 8.04 2.79 -3.28
CA GLU A 23 9.37 3.37 -3.09
C GLU A 23 10.22 3.34 -4.38
N VAL A 24 10.20 2.23 -5.11
CA VAL A 24 10.93 2.12 -6.39
C VAL A 24 10.48 3.16 -7.39
N SER A 25 9.19 3.50 -7.44
CA SER A 25 8.66 4.50 -8.36
C SER A 25 9.26 5.89 -8.13
N HIS A 26 9.46 6.29 -6.86
CA HIS A 26 10.12 7.55 -6.52
C HIS A 26 11.56 7.59 -7.05
N ALA A 27 12.35 6.56 -6.77
CA ALA A 27 13.73 6.50 -7.21
C ALA A 27 13.86 6.36 -8.74
N TYR A 28 12.93 5.67 -9.38
CA TYR A 28 12.90 5.56 -10.83
C TYR A 28 12.65 6.91 -11.50
N VAL A 29 11.62 7.65 -11.05
CA VAL A 29 11.33 8.99 -11.57
C VAL A 29 12.45 9.96 -11.24
N ALA A 30 13.03 9.93 -10.03
CA ALA A 30 14.19 10.74 -9.66
C ALA A 30 15.36 10.48 -10.62
N SER A 31 15.63 9.21 -10.96
CA SER A 31 16.67 8.83 -11.93
C SER A 31 16.42 9.41 -13.33
N LEU A 32 15.19 9.39 -13.80
CA LEU A 32 14.81 10.01 -15.09
C LEU A 32 14.98 11.54 -15.06
N ARG A 33 14.83 12.17 -13.90
CA ARG A 33 14.99 13.61 -13.69
C ARG A 33 16.43 14.04 -13.39
N GLY A 34 17.39 13.09 -13.37
CA GLY A 34 18.82 13.35 -13.26
C GLY A 34 19.45 12.90 -11.94
N ASP A 35 18.67 12.50 -10.96
CA ASP A 35 19.18 11.94 -9.70
C ASP A 35 19.43 10.43 -9.82
N LYS A 36 20.68 10.06 -10.03
CA LYS A 36 21.09 8.65 -10.10
C LYS A 36 21.53 8.05 -8.75
N THR A 37 21.36 8.75 -7.64
CA THR A 37 21.86 8.32 -6.32
C THR A 37 21.39 6.92 -5.93
N ALA A 38 20.11 6.60 -6.12
CA ALA A 38 19.58 5.26 -5.84
C ALA A 38 20.14 4.19 -6.80
N LYS A 39 20.36 4.55 -8.06
CA LYS A 39 20.95 3.66 -9.06
C LYS A 39 22.43 3.38 -8.75
N ASP A 40 23.20 4.42 -8.49
CA ASP A 40 24.65 4.33 -8.25
C ASP A 40 24.97 3.61 -6.93
N SER A 41 24.07 3.72 -5.94
CA SER A 41 24.14 2.94 -4.68
C SER A 41 23.64 1.49 -4.82
N GLY A 42 23.25 1.04 -6.02
CA GLY A 42 22.74 -0.30 -6.27
C GLY A 42 21.38 -0.59 -5.63
N ARG A 43 20.65 0.49 -5.22
CA ARG A 43 19.37 0.40 -4.52
C ARG A 43 18.17 0.41 -5.48
N LEU A 44 18.32 0.89 -6.71
CA LEU A 44 17.24 0.87 -7.71
C LEU A 44 17.10 -0.53 -8.32
N LYS A 45 16.37 -1.41 -7.65
CA LYS A 45 16.12 -2.80 -8.05
C LYS A 45 14.62 -3.08 -8.07
N TRP A 46 14.15 -3.87 -9.03
CA TRP A 46 12.75 -4.28 -9.11
C TRP A 46 12.36 -5.40 -8.13
N ASN A 47 13.35 -6.11 -7.56
CA ASN A 47 13.10 -7.14 -6.56
C ASN A 47 12.60 -6.48 -5.25
N PRO A 48 11.34 -6.75 -4.83
CA PRO A 48 10.71 -6.07 -3.71
C PRO A 48 11.42 -6.32 -2.37
N PHE A 49 12.07 -7.46 -2.19
CA PHE A 49 12.74 -7.81 -0.93
C PHE A 49 13.89 -6.86 -0.56
N TYR A 50 14.46 -6.13 -1.52
CA TYR A 50 15.50 -5.12 -1.23
C TYR A 50 14.95 -3.82 -0.62
N HIS A 51 13.63 -3.63 -0.63
CA HIS A 51 12.95 -2.41 -0.22
C HIS A 51 12.14 -2.59 1.07
N LEU A 52 12.24 -3.76 1.69
CA LEU A 52 11.53 -4.02 2.94
C LEU A 52 12.17 -3.27 4.11
N ASP A 53 11.34 -2.67 4.91
CA ASP A 53 11.64 -2.12 6.24
C ASP A 53 11.15 -3.07 7.31
N GLY A 54 11.97 -3.34 8.32
CA GLY A 54 11.61 -4.30 9.37
C GLY A 54 10.39 -3.87 10.19
N VAL A 55 10.23 -2.57 10.41
CA VAL A 55 9.10 -2.03 11.14
C VAL A 55 7.91 -1.79 10.20
N GLY A 56 8.13 -1.02 9.13
CA GLY A 56 7.07 -0.57 8.24
C GLY A 56 6.49 -1.66 7.35
N SER A 57 7.30 -2.58 6.84
CA SER A 57 6.83 -3.62 5.92
C SER A 57 6.45 -4.92 6.63
N ILE A 58 6.90 -5.14 7.87
CA ILE A 58 6.68 -6.41 8.59
C ILE A 58 5.92 -6.17 9.89
N LEU A 59 6.51 -5.44 10.86
CA LEU A 59 5.95 -5.34 12.21
C LEU A 59 4.58 -4.66 12.21
N ILE A 60 4.43 -3.51 11.57
CA ILE A 60 3.18 -2.74 11.56
C ILE A 60 2.06 -3.49 10.84
N PRO A 61 2.22 -3.98 9.58
CA PRO A 61 1.19 -4.76 8.92
C PRO A 61 0.80 -6.00 9.72
N LEU A 62 1.77 -6.75 10.25
CA LEU A 62 1.53 -7.93 11.06
C LEU A 62 0.69 -7.61 12.31
N THR A 63 1.04 -6.54 13.03
CA THR A 63 0.29 -6.10 14.21
C THR A 63 -1.14 -5.71 13.83
N MET A 64 -1.33 -4.99 12.73
CA MET A 64 -2.66 -4.57 12.26
C MET A 64 -3.52 -5.77 11.85
N ILE A 65 -2.95 -6.78 11.22
CA ILE A 65 -3.63 -8.03 10.87
C ILE A 65 -4.02 -8.81 12.14
N MET A 66 -3.08 -9.00 13.07
CA MET A 66 -3.34 -9.74 14.33
C MET A 66 -4.39 -9.07 15.21
N LEU A 67 -4.43 -7.74 15.23
CA LEU A 67 -5.44 -6.96 15.96
C LEU A 67 -6.77 -6.83 15.20
N ASN A 68 -6.88 -7.46 14.03
CA ASN A 68 -8.06 -7.39 13.17
C ASN A 68 -8.55 -5.93 12.97
N SER A 69 -7.61 -5.04 12.67
CA SER A 69 -7.86 -3.59 12.60
C SER A 69 -8.84 -3.18 11.49
N GLY A 70 -9.09 -4.05 10.52
CA GLY A 70 -9.93 -3.79 9.34
C GLY A 70 -9.24 -2.96 8.25
N ILE A 71 -8.10 -2.34 8.58
CA ILE A 71 -7.25 -1.57 7.67
C ILE A 71 -5.82 -2.03 7.90
N VAL A 72 -5.07 -2.27 6.83
CA VAL A 72 -3.64 -2.61 6.90
C VAL A 72 -2.85 -1.49 6.23
N TYR A 73 -1.82 -1.02 6.90
CA TYR A 73 -0.89 0.00 6.41
C TYR A 73 0.55 -0.43 6.63
N GLY A 74 1.43 0.06 5.79
CA GLY A 74 2.86 -0.14 5.92
C GLY A 74 3.63 0.79 4.99
N TRP A 75 4.96 0.81 5.15
CA TRP A 75 5.88 1.57 4.31
C TRP A 75 7.11 0.75 3.98
N GLY A 76 7.74 1.07 2.86
CA GLY A 76 8.99 0.48 2.42
C GLY A 76 10.20 1.18 3.02
N ARG A 77 11.37 0.57 2.86
CA ARG A 77 12.64 1.21 3.21
C ARG A 77 12.94 2.34 2.22
N PRO A 78 12.97 3.61 2.65
CA PRO A 78 13.15 4.74 1.77
C PRO A 78 14.39 4.63 0.89
N LEU A 79 14.27 5.02 -0.37
CA LEU A 79 15.39 5.06 -1.31
C LEU A 79 16.13 6.40 -1.21
N PRO A 80 17.47 6.40 -1.34
CA PRO A 80 18.23 7.64 -1.28
C PRO A 80 17.93 8.50 -2.52
N ILE A 81 17.37 9.68 -2.31
CA ILE A 81 17.06 10.68 -3.34
C ILE A 81 17.75 11.99 -2.96
N ASN A 82 18.60 12.49 -3.86
CA ASN A 82 19.25 13.77 -3.69
C ASN A 82 18.52 14.87 -4.47
N VAL A 83 17.61 15.53 -3.79
CA VAL A 83 16.78 16.58 -4.39
C VAL A 83 17.57 17.81 -4.88
N ASN A 84 18.84 17.97 -4.48
CA ASN A 84 19.66 19.12 -4.86
C ASN A 84 20.25 19.01 -6.27
N ILE A 85 20.31 17.80 -6.83
CA ILE A 85 20.83 17.54 -8.19
C ILE A 85 19.73 17.46 -9.26
N LEU A 86 18.48 17.59 -8.84
CA LEU A 86 17.34 17.62 -9.77
C LEU A 86 17.40 18.88 -10.64
N LYS A 87 17.12 18.71 -11.94
CA LYS A 87 17.26 19.81 -12.94
C LYS A 87 16.30 20.98 -12.69
N LYS A 88 15.06 20.66 -12.28
CA LYS A 88 14.01 21.64 -11.96
C LYS A 88 13.48 21.33 -10.55
N PRO A 89 14.10 21.86 -9.48
CA PRO A 89 13.90 21.35 -8.11
C PRO A 89 12.43 21.23 -7.67
N ILE A 90 11.58 22.20 -7.97
CA ILE A 90 10.17 22.17 -7.54
C ILE A 90 9.38 21.15 -8.39
N ILE A 91 9.48 21.25 -9.71
CA ILE A 91 8.72 20.38 -10.63
C ILE A 91 9.17 18.93 -10.48
N ASP A 92 10.48 18.70 -10.41
CA ASP A 92 11.03 17.36 -10.35
C ASP A 92 10.70 16.69 -9.00
N ARG A 93 10.71 17.44 -7.88
CA ARG A 93 10.22 16.96 -6.58
C ARG A 93 8.74 16.61 -6.62
N ALA A 94 7.92 17.45 -7.27
CA ALA A 94 6.51 17.16 -7.46
C ALA A 94 6.29 15.87 -8.25
N LEU A 95 7.03 15.68 -9.36
CA LEU A 95 6.94 14.46 -10.16
C LEU A 95 7.37 13.21 -9.38
N VAL A 96 8.45 13.33 -8.58
CA VAL A 96 8.90 12.25 -7.71
C VAL A 96 7.81 11.91 -6.68
N ALA A 97 7.26 12.90 -5.97
CA ALA A 97 6.20 12.66 -4.99
C ALA A 97 4.95 12.03 -5.61
N ILE A 98 4.48 12.56 -6.75
CA ILE A 98 3.29 12.03 -7.46
C ILE A 98 3.54 10.61 -8.00
N SER A 99 4.78 10.23 -8.28
CA SER A 99 5.06 8.90 -8.81
C SER A 99 4.70 7.76 -7.85
N GLY A 100 4.88 7.94 -6.54
CA GLY A 100 4.44 6.98 -5.53
C GLY A 100 2.91 6.84 -5.51
N LEU A 101 2.21 7.98 -5.48
CA LEU A 101 0.75 7.99 -5.58
C LEU A 101 0.24 7.33 -6.87
N GLY A 102 0.89 7.63 -8.01
CA GLY A 102 0.58 6.99 -9.29
C GLY A 102 0.80 5.48 -9.28
N MET A 103 1.89 5.03 -8.64
CA MET A 103 2.19 3.59 -8.52
C MET A 103 1.14 2.86 -7.67
N THR A 104 0.69 3.43 -6.56
CA THR A 104 -0.37 2.80 -5.75
C THR A 104 -1.68 2.67 -6.51
N ILE A 105 -2.06 3.67 -7.31
CA ILE A 105 -3.24 3.58 -8.18
C ILE A 105 -3.04 2.49 -9.24
N LEU A 106 -1.89 2.47 -9.91
CA LEU A 106 -1.57 1.45 -10.91
C LEU A 106 -1.62 0.03 -10.33
N LEU A 107 -1.06 -0.16 -9.13
CA LEU A 107 -1.09 -1.44 -8.44
C LEU A 107 -2.51 -1.81 -8.00
N ALA A 108 -3.32 -0.86 -7.52
CA ALA A 108 -4.72 -1.13 -7.20
C ALA A 108 -5.48 -1.65 -8.43
N PHE A 109 -5.29 -1.04 -9.60
CA PHE A 109 -5.85 -1.56 -10.86
C PHE A 109 -5.30 -2.94 -11.23
N ALA A 110 -3.99 -3.17 -11.11
CA ALA A 110 -3.39 -4.47 -11.40
C ALA A 110 -3.97 -5.57 -10.49
N PHE A 111 -4.20 -5.27 -9.21
CA PHE A 111 -4.83 -6.19 -8.28
C PHE A 111 -6.31 -6.45 -8.61
N THR A 112 -7.08 -5.47 -9.11
CA THR A 112 -8.45 -5.76 -9.55
C THR A 112 -8.48 -6.68 -10.78
N LEU A 113 -7.53 -6.52 -11.71
CA LEU A 113 -7.40 -7.45 -12.83
C LEU A 113 -7.01 -8.86 -12.38
N LEU A 114 -6.12 -8.96 -11.38
CA LEU A 114 -5.79 -10.24 -10.74
C LEU A 114 -7.03 -10.87 -10.09
N GLY A 115 -7.89 -10.05 -9.46
CA GLY A 115 -9.15 -10.50 -8.86
C GLY A 115 -10.11 -11.10 -9.89
N LYS A 116 -10.22 -10.50 -11.07
CA LYS A 116 -11.00 -11.08 -12.18
C LYS A 116 -10.47 -12.46 -12.61
N LEU A 117 -9.16 -12.64 -12.65
CA LEU A 117 -8.58 -13.96 -12.93
C LEU A 117 -8.97 -14.97 -11.85
N GLY A 118 -8.99 -14.54 -10.58
CA GLY A 118 -9.46 -15.37 -9.47
C GLY A 118 -10.94 -15.75 -9.60
N GLU A 119 -11.80 -14.81 -10.00
CA GLU A 119 -13.22 -15.08 -10.27
C GLU A 119 -13.40 -16.10 -11.41
N TYR A 120 -12.65 -15.93 -12.50
CA TYR A 120 -12.66 -16.87 -13.62
C TYR A 120 -12.24 -18.28 -13.18
N ALA A 121 -11.18 -18.39 -12.37
CA ALA A 121 -10.73 -19.66 -11.83
C ALA A 121 -11.77 -20.31 -10.91
N ASN A 122 -12.54 -19.52 -10.14
CA ASN A 122 -13.65 -20.01 -9.34
C ASN A 122 -14.80 -20.56 -10.21
N HIS A 123 -15.11 -19.91 -11.33
CA HIS A 123 -16.09 -20.39 -12.29
C HIS A 123 -15.66 -21.70 -12.99
N ALA A 124 -14.36 -21.84 -13.25
CA ALA A 124 -13.76 -23.06 -13.80
C ALA A 124 -13.63 -24.22 -12.79
N GLN A 125 -14.26 -24.11 -11.61
CA GLN A 125 -14.25 -25.09 -10.51
C GLN A 125 -12.87 -25.36 -9.89
N ILE A 126 -11.90 -24.47 -10.10
CA ILE A 126 -10.60 -24.49 -9.39
C ILE A 126 -10.74 -23.69 -8.09
N ASN A 127 -11.67 -24.10 -7.22
CA ASN A 127 -12.20 -23.32 -6.12
C ASN A 127 -11.15 -22.80 -5.14
N GLN A 128 -10.13 -23.61 -4.79
CA GLN A 128 -9.11 -23.17 -3.83
C GLN A 128 -8.16 -22.13 -4.40
N LEU A 129 -7.70 -22.34 -5.62
CA LEU A 129 -6.79 -21.40 -6.30
C LEU A 129 -7.50 -20.08 -6.59
N GLY A 130 -8.71 -20.13 -7.10
CA GLY A 130 -9.52 -18.94 -7.36
C GLY A 130 -9.77 -18.14 -6.08
N PHE A 131 -10.07 -18.80 -4.97
CA PHE A 131 -10.20 -18.15 -3.65
C PHE A 131 -8.93 -17.42 -3.23
N ILE A 132 -7.77 -18.09 -3.27
CA ILE A 132 -6.48 -17.50 -2.86
C ILE A 132 -6.15 -16.27 -3.73
N ILE A 133 -6.29 -16.38 -5.05
CA ILE A 133 -6.02 -15.27 -5.98
C ILE A 133 -6.94 -14.08 -5.67
N THR A 134 -8.22 -14.34 -5.43
CA THR A 134 -9.22 -13.31 -5.13
C THR A 134 -8.92 -12.59 -3.81
N GLU A 135 -8.55 -13.33 -2.74
CA GLU A 135 -8.20 -12.71 -1.46
C GLU A 135 -6.91 -11.91 -1.54
N ILE A 136 -5.88 -12.40 -2.24
CA ILE A 136 -4.66 -11.65 -2.52
C ILE A 136 -4.98 -10.36 -3.27
N ALA A 137 -5.86 -10.43 -4.27
CA ALA A 137 -6.28 -9.27 -5.05
C ALA A 137 -7.03 -8.24 -4.20
N ASN A 138 -7.99 -8.67 -3.37
CA ASN A 138 -8.73 -7.80 -2.46
C ASN A 138 -7.80 -7.09 -1.48
N ASN A 139 -6.88 -7.84 -0.87
CA ASN A 139 -5.90 -7.29 0.05
C ASN A 139 -4.96 -6.31 -0.67
N GLY A 140 -4.59 -6.60 -1.92
CA GLY A 140 -3.78 -5.73 -2.76
C GLY A 140 -4.48 -4.41 -3.09
N VAL A 141 -5.76 -4.43 -3.45
CA VAL A 141 -6.54 -3.20 -3.65
C VAL A 141 -6.61 -2.41 -2.34
N ASN A 142 -6.97 -3.08 -1.24
CA ASN A 142 -7.12 -2.44 0.06
C ASN A 142 -5.86 -1.71 0.51
N ILE A 143 -4.70 -2.37 0.48
CA ILE A 143 -3.45 -1.75 0.96
C ILE A 143 -3.02 -0.58 0.06
N ASN A 144 -3.18 -0.69 -1.25
CA ASN A 144 -2.81 0.39 -2.16
C ASN A 144 -3.70 1.62 -1.98
N ILE A 145 -4.99 1.45 -1.76
CA ILE A 145 -5.90 2.56 -1.42
C ILE A 145 -5.50 3.21 -0.09
N VAL A 146 -5.15 2.42 0.92
CA VAL A 146 -4.69 2.96 2.22
C VAL A 146 -3.38 3.73 2.07
N ILE A 147 -2.38 3.16 1.38
CA ILE A 147 -1.11 3.85 1.11
C ILE A 147 -1.35 5.16 0.35
N PHE A 148 -2.21 5.14 -0.67
CA PHE A 148 -2.59 6.33 -1.42
C PHE A 148 -3.20 7.41 -0.50
N MET A 149 -4.22 7.06 0.30
CA MET A 149 -4.90 7.99 1.20
C MET A 149 -3.94 8.59 2.25
N VAL A 150 -3.09 7.77 2.83
CA VAL A 150 -2.10 8.23 3.83
C VAL A 150 -1.12 9.20 3.18
N ASN A 151 -0.60 8.88 2.00
CA ASN A 151 0.37 9.74 1.30
C ASN A 151 -0.24 11.02 0.71
N LEU A 152 -1.57 11.18 0.71
CA LEU A 152 -2.23 12.46 0.44
C LEU A 152 -2.17 13.44 1.61
N ILE A 153 -1.84 12.99 2.83
CA ILE A 153 -1.70 13.87 3.99
C ILE A 153 -0.46 14.76 3.82
N PRO A 154 -0.59 16.10 3.91
CA PRO A 154 0.50 17.03 3.62
C PRO A 154 1.48 17.18 4.79
N ILE A 155 1.96 16.06 5.33
CA ILE A 155 2.90 16.00 6.46
C ILE A 155 4.12 15.16 6.06
N PRO A 156 5.37 15.70 6.02
CA PRO A 156 6.55 14.88 5.86
C PRO A 156 6.68 13.80 6.96
N PRO A 157 7.14 12.60 6.66
CA PRO A 157 7.84 12.15 5.43
C PRO A 157 6.92 11.64 4.30
N LEU A 158 5.60 11.83 4.40
CA LEU A 158 4.64 11.40 3.39
C LEU A 158 4.83 12.16 2.07
N ASP A 159 4.41 11.58 0.94
CA ASP A 159 4.69 12.12 -0.40
C ASP A 159 4.19 13.54 -0.60
N THR A 160 2.92 13.80 -0.29
CA THR A 160 2.35 15.15 -0.37
C THR A 160 3.01 16.12 0.61
N GLY A 161 3.45 15.63 1.77
CA GLY A 161 4.24 16.41 2.73
C GLY A 161 5.59 16.84 2.14
N ARG A 162 6.31 15.95 1.49
CA ARG A 162 7.57 16.26 0.77
C ARG A 162 7.35 17.23 -0.40
N LEU A 163 6.21 17.13 -1.08
CA LEU A 163 5.82 18.11 -2.09
C LEU A 163 5.64 19.50 -1.45
N VAL A 164 4.88 19.59 -0.37
CA VAL A 164 4.66 20.87 0.37
C VAL A 164 5.98 21.41 0.89
N GLU A 165 6.88 20.56 1.43
CA GLU A 165 8.21 20.94 1.89
C GLU A 165 9.05 21.63 0.79
N SER A 166 8.84 21.29 -0.48
CA SER A 166 9.59 21.92 -1.58
C SER A 166 9.29 23.42 -1.75
N PHE A 167 8.16 23.91 -1.26
CA PHE A 167 7.78 25.32 -1.24
C PHE A 167 8.19 26.05 0.04
N MET A 168 8.70 25.35 1.05
CA MET A 168 9.06 25.92 2.34
C MET A 168 10.43 26.56 2.34
N ASN A 169 10.58 27.62 3.18
CA ASN A 169 11.86 28.23 3.43
C ASN A 169 12.74 27.38 4.38
N LYS A 170 14.02 27.73 4.53
CA LYS A 170 14.97 26.96 5.36
C LYS A 170 14.53 26.82 6.82
N ARG A 171 13.91 27.86 7.42
CA ARG A 171 13.45 27.84 8.80
C ARG A 171 12.28 26.88 9.01
N GLN A 172 11.34 26.87 8.07
CA GLN A 172 10.19 25.96 8.10
C GLN A 172 10.62 24.49 7.93
N ARG A 173 11.55 24.20 7.02
CA ARG A 173 12.11 22.84 6.83
C ARG A 173 12.83 22.36 8.08
N TYR A 174 13.60 23.23 8.74
CA TYR A 174 14.26 22.89 9.98
C TYR A 174 13.27 22.50 11.07
N PHE A 175 12.17 23.24 11.23
CA PHE A 175 11.11 22.89 12.19
C PHE A 175 10.46 21.54 11.86
N ILE A 176 10.17 21.28 10.59
CA ILE A 176 9.54 20.02 10.15
C ILE A 176 10.46 18.83 10.40
N SER A 177 11.77 18.97 10.21
CA SER A 177 12.72 17.87 10.45
C SER A 177 12.69 17.34 11.91
N PHE A 178 12.23 18.10 12.88
CA PHE A 178 11.97 17.63 14.24
C PHE A 178 10.70 16.80 14.37
N VAL A 179 9.69 17.09 13.55
CA VAL A 179 8.38 16.43 13.61
C VAL A 179 8.38 15.15 12.75
N GLU A 180 9.16 15.13 11.69
CA GLU A 180 9.22 14.05 10.71
C GLU A 180 9.38 12.64 11.33
N PRO A 181 10.29 12.38 12.32
CA PRO A 181 10.45 11.06 12.91
C PRO A 181 9.19 10.53 13.60
N PHE A 182 8.33 11.46 14.10
CA PHE A 182 7.11 11.11 14.83
C PHE A 182 5.88 11.02 13.92
N ALA A 183 5.96 11.55 12.71
CA ALA A 183 4.82 11.64 11.80
C ALA A 183 4.26 10.27 11.42
N LEU A 184 5.11 9.29 11.12
CA LEU A 184 4.66 7.92 10.81
C LEU A 184 4.00 7.25 12.01
N ILE A 185 4.56 7.42 13.22
CA ILE A 185 3.97 6.90 14.46
C ILE A 185 2.60 7.54 14.68
N PHE A 186 2.49 8.85 14.47
CA PHE A 186 1.23 9.58 14.59
C PHE A 186 0.19 9.07 13.58
N VAL A 187 0.57 8.87 12.32
CA VAL A 187 -0.32 8.30 11.29
C VAL A 187 -0.81 6.91 11.68
N VAL A 188 0.10 6.03 12.12
CA VAL A 188 -0.28 4.69 12.59
C VAL A 188 -1.24 4.78 13.79
N ALA A 189 -0.94 5.64 14.77
CA ALA A 189 -1.82 5.86 15.91
C ALA A 189 -3.21 6.36 15.47
N LEU A 190 -3.28 7.28 14.52
CA LEU A 190 -4.55 7.74 13.95
C LEU A 190 -5.35 6.61 13.30
N LEU A 191 -4.70 5.70 12.58
CA LEU A 191 -5.37 4.54 11.95
C LEU A 191 -5.95 3.57 12.99
N PHE A 192 -5.42 3.54 14.20
CA PHE A 192 -5.95 2.72 15.30
C PHE A 192 -7.11 3.40 16.09
N LEU A 193 -7.23 4.73 16.03
CA LEU A 193 -8.30 5.45 16.75
C LEU A 193 -9.67 5.16 16.12
N SER A 194 -10.64 4.76 16.93
CA SER A 194 -11.98 4.36 16.46
C SER A 194 -12.74 5.49 15.74
N ASN A 195 -12.59 6.75 16.21
CA ASN A 195 -13.22 7.91 15.56
C ASN A 195 -12.66 8.17 14.16
N THR A 196 -11.37 7.96 13.97
CA THR A 196 -10.71 8.14 12.67
C THR A 196 -11.13 7.03 11.70
N LYS A 197 -11.35 5.81 12.19
CA LYS A 197 -11.91 4.71 11.37
C LYS A 197 -13.26 5.08 10.76
N ASN A 198 -14.15 5.72 11.53
CA ASN A 198 -15.47 6.13 11.05
C ASN A 198 -15.40 7.16 9.92
N GLN A 199 -14.32 7.93 9.79
CA GLN A 199 -14.11 8.90 8.72
C GLN A 199 -13.31 8.31 7.54
N ILE A 200 -12.31 7.48 7.83
CA ILE A 200 -11.44 6.87 6.81
C ILE A 200 -12.17 5.76 6.05
N VAL A 201 -12.96 4.93 6.75
CA VAL A 201 -13.64 3.79 6.14
C VAL A 201 -14.57 4.18 4.99
N PRO A 202 -15.42 5.22 5.08
CA PRO A 202 -16.26 5.63 3.94
C PRO A 202 -15.44 6.10 2.74
N ALA A 203 -14.38 6.89 2.96
CA ALA A 203 -13.50 7.35 1.88
C ALA A 203 -12.75 6.17 1.23
N HIS A 204 -12.24 5.25 2.03
CA HIS A 204 -11.62 4.02 1.57
C HIS A 204 -12.60 3.18 0.73
N GLN A 205 -13.82 2.96 1.21
CA GLN A 205 -14.86 2.22 0.49
C GLN A 205 -15.23 2.89 -0.83
N TYR A 206 -15.35 4.21 -0.85
CA TYR A 206 -15.64 4.97 -2.06
C TYR A 206 -14.52 4.78 -3.11
N LEU A 207 -13.25 4.95 -2.73
CA LEU A 207 -12.11 4.77 -3.63
C LEU A 207 -11.98 3.32 -4.10
N THR A 208 -12.17 2.37 -3.21
CA THR A 208 -12.17 0.94 -3.55
C THR A 208 -13.26 0.63 -4.58
N LYS A 209 -14.47 1.15 -4.37
CA LYS A 209 -15.59 0.99 -5.29
C LYS A 209 -15.31 1.66 -6.64
N LEU A 210 -14.69 2.83 -6.65
CA LEU A 210 -14.32 3.54 -7.88
C LEU A 210 -13.34 2.70 -8.71
N VAL A 211 -12.29 2.17 -8.08
CA VAL A 211 -11.27 1.34 -8.75
C VAL A 211 -11.89 0.02 -9.23
N SER A 212 -12.72 -0.62 -8.43
CA SER A 212 -13.38 -1.88 -8.80
C SER A 212 -14.40 -1.71 -9.93
N HIS A 213 -15.15 -0.59 -9.93
CA HIS A 213 -16.13 -0.30 -10.98
C HIS A 213 -15.49 -0.15 -12.35
N THR A 214 -14.30 0.47 -12.44
CA THR A 214 -13.59 0.65 -13.73
C THR A 214 -13.13 -0.67 -14.35
N THR A 215 -12.99 -1.71 -13.54
CA THR A 215 -12.60 -3.05 -13.98
C THR A 215 -13.77 -4.04 -13.99
N ASP A 216 -14.96 -3.60 -13.63
CA ASP A 216 -16.14 -4.48 -13.44
C ASP A 216 -15.84 -5.65 -12.47
N TYR A 217 -15.08 -5.37 -11.43
CA TYR A 217 -14.71 -6.31 -10.37
C TYR A 217 -15.38 -5.92 -9.05
N SER A 218 -16.21 -6.81 -8.50
CA SER A 218 -16.96 -6.51 -7.27
C SER A 218 -16.25 -7.07 -6.04
N ILE A 219 -15.51 -6.22 -5.33
CA ILE A 219 -14.83 -6.58 -4.08
C ILE A 219 -15.83 -7.03 -3.01
N ASP A 220 -16.99 -6.39 -2.89
CA ASP A 220 -18.00 -6.74 -1.88
C ASP A 220 -18.65 -8.10 -2.15
N ALA A 221 -18.99 -8.39 -3.41
CA ALA A 221 -19.55 -9.68 -3.80
C ALA A 221 -18.59 -10.83 -3.55
N VAL A 222 -17.30 -10.61 -3.76
CA VAL A 222 -16.24 -11.59 -3.54
C VAL A 222 -16.03 -11.86 -2.06
N LYS A 223 -15.99 -10.83 -1.21
CA LYS A 223 -15.86 -10.99 0.25
C LYS A 223 -17.01 -11.82 0.83
N TYR A 224 -18.24 -11.61 0.36
CA TYR A 224 -19.39 -12.39 0.79
C TYR A 224 -19.33 -13.85 0.31
N ARG A 225 -18.87 -14.08 -0.93
CA ARG A 225 -18.71 -15.43 -1.50
C ARG A 225 -17.54 -16.17 -0.84
N SER A 226 -16.41 -15.51 -0.59
CA SER A 226 -15.24 -16.09 0.05
C SER A 226 -15.56 -16.55 1.48
N ASN A 227 -16.26 -15.73 2.26
CA ASN A 227 -16.71 -16.11 3.61
C ASN A 227 -17.61 -17.35 3.60
N ARG A 228 -18.48 -17.52 2.59
CA ARG A 228 -19.33 -18.71 2.47
C ARG A 228 -18.56 -19.96 2.06
N LEU A 229 -17.64 -19.83 1.10
CA LEU A 229 -16.81 -20.95 0.65
C LEU A 229 -15.87 -21.40 1.78
N TRP A 230 -15.31 -20.47 2.52
CA TRP A 230 -14.46 -20.72 3.66
C TRP A 230 -15.20 -21.43 4.80
N GLN A 231 -16.37 -20.95 5.19
CA GLN A 231 -17.25 -21.60 6.18
C GLN A 231 -17.62 -23.03 5.74
N LYS A 232 -17.86 -23.24 4.45
CA LYS A 232 -18.18 -24.55 3.88
C LYS A 232 -16.96 -25.49 3.89
N SER A 233 -15.77 -24.94 3.63
CA SER A 233 -14.50 -25.69 3.68
C SER A 233 -14.13 -26.08 5.10
N LEU A 234 -14.30 -25.19 6.09
CA LEU A 234 -14.06 -25.49 7.51
C LEU A 234 -15.02 -26.56 8.03
N LYS A 235 -16.31 -26.49 7.65
CA LYS A 235 -17.30 -27.54 8.00
C LYS A 235 -16.93 -28.89 7.37
N GLY A 236 -16.44 -28.88 6.13
CA GLY A 236 -15.98 -30.11 5.44
C GLY A 236 -14.73 -30.73 6.05
N LEU A 237 -13.92 -29.93 6.79
CA LEU A 237 -12.72 -30.40 7.50
C LEU A 237 -12.96 -30.73 8.97
N GLY A 238 -14.21 -30.62 9.47
CA GLY A 238 -14.55 -30.90 10.88
C GLY A 238 -13.93 -29.92 11.88
N LEU A 239 -13.57 -28.70 11.42
CA LEU A 239 -12.88 -27.66 12.19
C LEU A 239 -13.85 -26.60 12.76
N GLN A 240 -15.10 -26.96 13.00
CA GLN A 240 -16.07 -26.19 13.80
C GLN A 240 -16.55 -27.01 15.00
#